data_d7da8ab2571d7e684483198b6318faa7
#
_entry.id   d7da8ab2571d7e684483198b6318faa7
#
_cell.length_a   1.000
_cell.length_b   1.000
_cell.length_c   1.000
_cell.angle_alpha   90.00
_cell.angle_beta   90.00
_cell.angle_gamma   90.00
#
_symmetry.space_group_name_H-M   'P 1'
#
loop_
_entity.id
_entity.type
_entity.pdbx_description
1 polymer ?
#
loop_
_entity_poly.entity_id
_entity_poly.type
_entity_poly.pdbx_seq_one_letter_code
_entity_poly.pdbx_strand_id
1 'polypeptide(L)'
;IAYKRRHSNAVFLFITPDSKEYIHQICSAKNIDIQDVFVKRAQRNEVPALASISNFSLFFIKPAYSKKASSPTKQGELMGLGIPIVCNSGVGDTSEIVKKYKSGVVVNQFNDLAYNQAIDEIEKLNFDAESLRSGALDYFDLATGVQRYAAVYKKLIGG
;
A
#
# COMPACT_ATOMS: atom_id res chain seq x y z
N ILE A 1 -4.38 8.86 -12.41
CA ILE A 1 -4.76 9.30 -13.76
C ILE A 1 -4.83 8.10 -14.71
N ALA A 2 -3.74 7.34 -14.90
CA ALA A 2 -3.72 6.22 -15.86
C ALA A 2 -4.88 5.24 -15.65
N TYR A 3 -5.15 4.84 -14.40
CA TYR A 3 -6.27 3.97 -14.06
C TYR A 3 -7.64 4.59 -14.40
N LYS A 4 -7.86 5.87 -14.06
CA LYS A 4 -9.11 6.57 -14.36
C LYS A 4 -9.39 6.72 -15.87
N ARG A 5 -8.34 6.84 -16.68
CA ARG A 5 -8.49 6.87 -18.16
C ARG A 5 -9.04 5.55 -18.72
N ARG A 6 -8.76 4.42 -18.09
CA ARG A 6 -9.25 3.10 -18.49
C ARG A 6 -10.60 2.76 -17.85
N HIS A 7 -10.82 3.22 -16.61
CA HIS A 7 -12.00 2.92 -15.81
C HIS A 7 -12.69 4.22 -15.40
N SER A 8 -13.60 4.70 -16.25
CA SER A 8 -14.32 5.95 -16.03
C SER A 8 -15.15 5.96 -14.73
N ASN A 9 -15.59 4.79 -14.27
CA ASN A 9 -16.34 4.58 -13.02
C ASN A 9 -15.44 4.39 -11.78
N ALA A 10 -14.10 4.44 -11.91
CA ALA A 10 -13.22 4.31 -10.78
C ALA A 10 -13.37 5.51 -9.84
N VAL A 11 -13.39 5.24 -8.53
CA VAL A 11 -13.41 6.25 -7.48
C VAL A 11 -12.16 6.14 -6.62
N PHE A 12 -11.78 7.24 -5.99
CA PHE A 12 -10.59 7.33 -5.13
C PHE A 12 -11.00 7.65 -3.70
N LEU A 13 -10.54 6.84 -2.78
CA LEU A 13 -10.69 7.08 -1.34
C LEU A 13 -9.34 7.49 -0.75
N PHE A 14 -9.26 8.71 -0.24
CA PHE A 14 -8.14 9.22 0.53
C PHE A 14 -8.46 9.19 2.02
N ILE A 15 -7.75 8.35 2.77
CA ILE A 15 -7.81 8.32 4.23
C ILE A 15 -6.60 9.11 4.74
N THR A 16 -6.80 10.38 5.04
CA THR A 16 -5.72 11.34 5.32
C THR A 16 -6.17 12.42 6.32
N PRO A 17 -5.24 12.99 7.11
CA PRO A 17 -5.52 14.19 7.90
C PRO A 17 -5.57 15.48 7.05
N ASP A 18 -5.14 15.45 5.79
CA ASP A 18 -5.16 16.60 4.90
C ASP A 18 -6.59 17.09 4.64
N SER A 19 -6.74 18.38 4.30
CA SER A 19 -8.04 18.94 4.01
C SER A 19 -8.63 18.41 2.70
N LYS A 20 -9.94 18.31 2.65
CA LYS A 20 -10.67 17.90 1.45
C LYS A 20 -10.39 18.83 0.27
N GLU A 21 -10.34 20.12 0.54
CA GLU A 21 -10.08 21.18 -0.45
C GLU A 21 -8.71 21.00 -1.10
N TYR A 22 -7.68 20.70 -0.29
CA TYR A 22 -6.33 20.47 -0.77
C TYR A 22 -6.26 19.24 -1.69
N ILE A 23 -6.84 18.12 -1.29
CA ILE A 23 -6.89 16.90 -2.11
C ILE A 23 -7.68 17.13 -3.40
N HIS A 24 -8.85 17.79 -3.31
CA HIS A 24 -9.66 18.11 -4.48
C HIS A 24 -8.92 19.02 -5.46
N GLN A 25 -8.19 20.03 -4.97
CA GLN A 25 -7.38 20.91 -5.80
C GLN A 25 -6.31 20.14 -6.58
N ILE A 26 -5.58 19.22 -5.91
CA ILE A 26 -4.58 18.38 -6.55
C ILE A 26 -5.20 17.46 -7.62
N CYS A 27 -6.34 16.84 -7.30
CA CYS A 27 -7.03 15.94 -8.22
C CYS A 27 -7.56 16.68 -9.45
N SER A 28 -8.19 17.85 -9.25
CA SER A 28 -8.69 18.69 -10.34
C SER A 28 -7.57 19.17 -11.26
N ALA A 29 -6.41 19.55 -10.71
CA ALA A 29 -5.22 19.92 -11.50
C ALA A 29 -4.67 18.75 -12.35
N LYS A 30 -5.13 17.53 -12.09
CA LYS A 30 -4.81 16.31 -12.84
C LYS A 30 -5.99 15.80 -13.68
N ASN A 31 -7.02 16.62 -13.89
CA ASN A 31 -8.24 16.29 -14.62
C ASN A 31 -8.98 15.06 -14.05
N ILE A 32 -8.98 14.91 -12.74
CA ILE A 32 -9.83 13.95 -12.03
C ILE A 32 -11.04 14.69 -11.49
N ASP A 33 -12.24 14.20 -11.82
CA ASP A 33 -13.47 14.78 -11.32
C ASP A 33 -13.53 14.62 -9.79
N ILE A 34 -13.83 15.72 -9.08
CA ILE A 34 -13.94 15.71 -7.63
C ILE A 34 -15.10 14.87 -7.10
N GLN A 35 -16.10 14.59 -7.94
CA GLN A 35 -17.19 13.67 -7.59
C GLN A 35 -16.70 12.22 -7.42
N ASP A 36 -15.61 11.87 -8.05
CA ASP A 36 -14.95 10.56 -7.92
C ASP A 36 -13.93 10.51 -6.78
N VAL A 37 -13.77 11.60 -6.00
CA VAL A 37 -12.74 11.74 -4.97
C VAL A 37 -13.38 11.87 -3.60
N PHE A 38 -13.22 10.82 -2.80
CA PHE A 38 -13.69 10.76 -1.42
C PHE A 38 -12.53 10.99 -0.46
N VAL A 39 -12.64 12.00 0.39
CA VAL A 39 -11.63 12.30 1.40
C VAL A 39 -12.23 12.09 2.78
N LYS A 40 -11.58 11.24 3.57
CA LYS A 40 -12.01 10.90 4.93
C LYS A 40 -10.87 11.08 5.91
N ARG A 41 -11.15 11.82 6.99
CA ARG A 41 -10.32 11.80 8.17
C ARG A 41 -10.82 10.65 9.05
N ALA A 42 -9.91 9.81 9.54
CA ALA A 42 -10.28 8.64 10.32
C ALA A 42 -9.38 8.50 11.55
N GLN A 43 -9.95 8.01 12.64
CA GLN A 43 -9.19 7.51 13.77
C GLN A 43 -8.58 6.14 13.43
N ARG A 44 -7.51 5.75 14.14
CA ARG A 44 -6.78 4.51 13.85
C ARG A 44 -7.68 3.26 13.80
N ASN A 45 -8.66 3.17 14.66
CA ASN A 45 -9.61 2.07 14.74
C ASN A 45 -10.66 2.06 13.60
N GLU A 46 -10.85 3.18 12.90
CA GLU A 46 -11.79 3.31 11.77
C GLU A 46 -11.14 2.97 10.43
N VAL A 47 -9.79 3.13 10.34
CA VAL A 47 -9.04 2.91 9.10
C VAL A 47 -9.28 1.52 8.48
N PRO A 48 -9.29 0.41 9.25
CA PRO A 48 -9.55 -0.91 8.66
C PRO A 48 -10.90 -1.01 7.95
N ALA A 49 -11.97 -0.50 8.57
CA ALA A 49 -13.30 -0.53 7.98
C ALA A 49 -13.38 0.32 6.71
N LEU A 50 -12.76 1.51 6.71
CA LEU A 50 -12.73 2.37 5.52
C LEU A 50 -11.86 1.77 4.41
N ALA A 51 -10.72 1.19 4.74
CA ALA A 51 -9.83 0.57 3.75
C ALA A 51 -10.45 -0.69 3.12
N SER A 52 -11.21 -1.47 3.89
CA SER A 52 -11.78 -2.76 3.45
C SER A 52 -12.75 -2.67 2.27
N ILE A 53 -13.28 -1.48 1.97
CA ILE A 53 -14.14 -1.26 0.78
C ILE A 53 -13.34 -1.10 -0.51
N SER A 54 -12.01 -1.05 -0.45
CA SER A 54 -11.15 -0.82 -1.60
C SER A 54 -10.86 -2.12 -2.35
N ASN A 55 -10.88 -2.08 -3.69
CA ASN A 55 -10.47 -3.21 -4.51
C ASN A 55 -8.96 -3.43 -4.45
N PHE A 56 -8.19 -2.37 -4.36
CA PHE A 56 -6.75 -2.36 -4.13
C PHE A 56 -6.31 -1.02 -3.55
N SER A 57 -5.13 -0.97 -2.96
CA SER A 57 -4.56 0.25 -2.39
C SER A 57 -3.32 0.69 -3.15
N LEU A 58 -3.16 2.02 -3.27
CA LEU A 58 -1.97 2.64 -3.84
C LEU A 58 -1.16 3.27 -2.72
N PHE A 59 0.11 2.93 -2.60
CA PHE A 59 1.03 3.75 -1.84
C PHE A 59 2.39 3.87 -2.53
N PHE A 60 2.76 5.10 -2.83
CA PHE A 60 4.06 5.43 -3.40
C PHE A 60 4.86 6.22 -2.40
N ILE A 61 6.09 5.79 -2.17
CA ILE A 61 7.04 6.46 -1.29
C ILE A 61 8.15 7.03 -2.16
N LYS A 62 8.41 8.33 -2.05
CA LYS A 62 9.48 8.99 -2.81
C LYS A 62 10.80 8.28 -2.50
N PRO A 63 11.48 7.74 -3.53
CA PRO A 63 12.77 7.08 -3.34
C PRO A 63 13.79 8.06 -2.77
N ALA A 64 14.38 7.71 -1.64
CA ALA A 64 15.45 8.45 -1.00
C ALA A 64 16.39 7.46 -0.30
N TYR A 65 17.62 7.86 -0.03
CA TYR A 65 18.60 6.99 0.63
C TYR A 65 18.05 6.43 1.96
N SER A 66 17.45 7.28 2.78
CA SER A 66 16.83 6.89 4.05
C SER A 66 15.68 5.89 3.92
N LYS A 67 15.06 5.81 2.73
CA LYS A 67 13.92 4.90 2.47
C LYS A 67 14.36 3.50 2.05
N LYS A 68 15.65 3.29 1.76
CA LYS A 68 16.21 1.97 1.47
C LYS A 68 16.13 1.01 2.67
N ALA A 69 16.11 1.55 3.89
CA ALA A 69 15.99 0.77 5.14
C ALA A 69 14.59 0.87 5.76
N SER A 70 13.57 1.30 5.00
CA SER A 70 12.20 1.40 5.49
C SER A 70 11.42 0.13 5.23
N SER A 71 10.64 -0.31 6.22
CA SER A 71 9.62 -1.37 6.05
C SER A 71 8.26 -0.76 6.39
N PRO A 72 7.44 -0.40 5.37
CA PRO A 72 6.19 0.28 5.61
C PRO A 72 5.16 -0.62 6.30
N THR A 73 4.75 -0.28 7.51
CA THR A 73 3.73 -1.03 8.26
C THR A 73 2.38 -1.07 7.54
N LYS A 74 2.06 -0.04 6.75
CA LYS A 74 0.86 -0.01 5.90
C LYS A 74 0.74 -1.19 4.96
N GLN A 75 1.87 -1.74 4.49
CA GLN A 75 1.86 -2.95 3.67
C GLN A 75 1.31 -4.15 4.43
N GLY A 76 1.77 -4.37 5.65
CA GLY A 76 1.27 -5.44 6.51
C GLY A 76 -0.19 -5.25 6.89
N GLU A 77 -0.60 -4.01 7.20
CA GLU A 77 -1.99 -3.67 7.52
C GLU A 77 -2.93 -3.97 6.33
N LEU A 78 -2.57 -3.56 5.11
CA LEU A 78 -3.36 -3.81 3.90
C LEU A 78 -3.42 -5.30 3.56
N MET A 79 -2.29 -6.00 3.62
CA MET A 79 -2.26 -7.46 3.44
C MET A 79 -3.12 -8.17 4.49
N GLY A 80 -3.08 -7.74 5.76
CA GLY A 80 -3.92 -8.25 6.84
C GLY A 80 -5.42 -8.02 6.61
N LEU A 81 -5.79 -6.99 5.87
CA LEU A 81 -7.16 -6.75 5.43
C LEU A 81 -7.52 -7.56 4.17
N GLY A 82 -6.56 -8.23 3.54
CA GLY A 82 -6.77 -8.94 2.28
C GLY A 82 -6.85 -8.01 1.07
N ILE A 83 -6.25 -6.82 1.15
CA ILE A 83 -6.30 -5.80 0.09
C ILE A 83 -4.99 -5.84 -0.68
N PRO A 84 -5.02 -6.09 -2.00
CA PRO A 84 -3.83 -6.03 -2.83
C PRO A 84 -3.30 -4.60 -2.95
N ILE A 85 -2.00 -4.48 -3.19
CA ILE A 85 -1.32 -3.19 -3.21
C ILE A 85 -0.62 -2.92 -4.53
N VAL A 86 -0.58 -1.65 -4.92
CA VAL A 86 0.33 -1.15 -5.96
C VAL A 86 1.29 -0.18 -5.30
N CYS A 87 2.57 -0.50 -5.35
CA CYS A 87 3.63 0.32 -4.73
C CYS A 87 4.80 0.52 -5.69
N ASN A 88 5.72 1.40 -5.34
CA ASN A 88 6.96 1.56 -6.13
C ASN A 88 8.12 0.75 -5.55
N SER A 89 9.06 0.40 -6.43
CA SER A 89 10.36 -0.16 -6.04
C SER A 89 11.28 0.86 -5.34
N GLY A 90 12.38 0.37 -4.79
CA GLY A 90 13.42 1.21 -4.16
C GLY A 90 13.09 1.67 -2.73
N VAL A 91 12.15 1.01 -2.07
CA VAL A 91 11.76 1.27 -0.68
C VAL A 91 11.91 -0.02 0.12
N GLY A 92 13.00 -0.12 0.88
CA GLY A 92 13.29 -1.24 1.76
C GLY A 92 12.98 -2.60 1.13
N ASP A 93 12.30 -3.42 1.89
CA ASP A 93 11.87 -4.79 1.55
C ASP A 93 10.50 -4.88 0.84
N THR A 94 9.84 -3.74 0.60
CA THR A 94 8.48 -3.66 0.04
C THR A 94 8.29 -4.52 -1.21
N SER A 95 9.20 -4.39 -2.18
CA SER A 95 9.12 -5.12 -3.46
C SER A 95 9.32 -6.63 -3.30
N GLU A 96 10.18 -7.03 -2.38
CA GLU A 96 10.45 -8.44 -2.08
C GLU A 96 9.24 -9.11 -1.45
N ILE A 97 8.60 -8.41 -0.51
CA ILE A 97 7.37 -8.87 0.16
C ILE A 97 6.24 -9.03 -0.87
N VAL A 98 6.02 -8.01 -1.73
CA VAL A 98 5.00 -8.09 -2.78
C VAL A 98 5.21 -9.31 -3.67
N LYS A 99 6.44 -9.55 -4.11
CA LYS A 99 6.78 -10.71 -4.96
C LYS A 99 6.62 -12.03 -4.22
N LYS A 100 7.12 -12.13 -2.99
CA LYS A 100 7.08 -13.37 -2.17
C LYS A 100 5.64 -13.81 -1.92
N TYR A 101 4.77 -12.89 -1.54
CA TYR A 101 3.39 -13.21 -1.14
C TYR A 101 2.37 -12.95 -2.24
N LYS A 102 2.82 -12.55 -3.43
CA LYS A 102 1.95 -12.17 -4.57
C LYS A 102 0.85 -11.18 -4.13
N SER A 103 1.23 -10.25 -3.26
CA SER A 103 0.30 -9.35 -2.59
C SER A 103 -0.02 -8.07 -3.37
N GLY A 104 0.39 -7.99 -4.62
CA GLY A 104 0.15 -6.80 -5.44
C GLY A 104 1.13 -6.65 -6.59
N VAL A 105 1.32 -5.41 -7.03
CA VAL A 105 2.15 -5.04 -8.18
C VAL A 105 3.18 -3.99 -7.79
N VAL A 106 4.38 -4.10 -8.36
CA VAL A 106 5.50 -3.18 -8.11
C VAL A 106 5.77 -2.33 -9.36
N VAL A 107 5.62 -1.02 -9.24
CA VAL A 107 5.97 -0.06 -10.27
C VAL A 107 7.46 0.30 -10.14
N ASN A 108 8.22 0.04 -11.18
CA ASN A 108 9.68 0.25 -11.17
C ASN A 108 10.09 1.64 -11.68
N GLN A 109 9.24 2.32 -12.43
CA GLN A 109 9.50 3.65 -12.99
C GLN A 109 8.24 4.51 -12.93
N PHE A 110 8.42 5.82 -12.72
CA PHE A 110 7.31 6.78 -12.67
C PHE A 110 7.02 7.37 -14.06
N ASN A 111 6.51 6.54 -14.96
CA ASN A 111 6.09 6.94 -16.31
C ASN A 111 4.82 6.21 -16.75
N ASP A 112 4.19 6.70 -17.80
CA ASP A 112 2.91 6.18 -18.29
C ASP A 112 2.99 4.71 -18.72
N LEU A 113 4.13 4.27 -19.28
CA LEU A 113 4.32 2.87 -19.67
C LEU A 113 4.28 1.94 -18.45
N ALA A 114 5.06 2.25 -17.43
CA ALA A 114 5.10 1.45 -16.21
C ALA A 114 3.76 1.45 -15.45
N TYR A 115 3.05 2.58 -15.44
CA TYR A 115 1.71 2.64 -14.85
C TYR A 115 0.70 1.78 -15.61
N ASN A 116 0.73 1.81 -16.95
CA ASN A 116 -0.14 0.97 -17.77
C ASN A 116 0.15 -0.52 -17.60
N GLN A 117 1.44 -0.90 -17.52
CA GLN A 117 1.84 -2.28 -17.23
C GLN A 117 1.34 -2.73 -15.85
N ALA A 118 1.48 -1.87 -14.82
CA ALA A 118 0.98 -2.18 -13.49
C ALA A 118 -0.55 -2.33 -13.45
N ILE A 119 -1.29 -1.57 -14.25
CA ILE A 119 -2.74 -1.72 -14.40
C ILE A 119 -3.06 -3.07 -15.06
N ASP A 120 -2.38 -3.41 -16.16
CA ASP A 120 -2.55 -4.71 -16.83
C ASP A 120 -2.26 -5.90 -15.89
N GLU A 121 -1.29 -5.75 -15.00
CA GLU A 121 -0.91 -6.75 -14.02
C GLU A 121 -1.96 -6.89 -12.92
N ILE A 122 -2.38 -5.77 -12.29
CA ILE A 122 -3.34 -5.79 -11.18
C ILE A 122 -4.71 -6.33 -11.63
N GLU A 123 -5.11 -6.09 -12.88
CA GLU A 123 -6.37 -6.57 -13.44
C GLU A 123 -6.36 -8.06 -13.78
N LYS A 124 -5.20 -8.61 -14.11
CA LYS A 124 -5.03 -10.05 -14.44
C LYS A 124 -4.85 -10.91 -13.20
N LEU A 125 -4.37 -10.34 -12.12
CA LEU A 125 -4.11 -11.09 -10.90
C LEU A 125 -5.41 -11.35 -10.15
N ASN A 126 -5.68 -12.61 -9.88
CA ASN A 126 -6.75 -13.00 -8.98
C ASN A 126 -6.16 -13.07 -7.56
N PHE A 127 -6.51 -12.09 -6.74
CA PHE A 127 -6.03 -12.01 -5.36
C PHE A 127 -6.93 -12.80 -4.43
N ASP A 128 -6.34 -13.75 -3.71
CA ASP A 128 -7.00 -14.43 -2.62
C ASP A 128 -6.72 -13.70 -1.29
N ALA A 129 -7.77 -13.15 -0.70
CA ALA A 129 -7.68 -12.38 0.54
C ALA A 129 -7.10 -13.19 1.70
N GLU A 130 -7.35 -14.51 1.75
CA GLU A 130 -6.83 -15.38 2.80
C GLU A 130 -5.32 -15.60 2.65
N SER A 131 -4.85 -15.79 1.43
CA SER A 131 -3.42 -15.86 1.13
C SER A 131 -2.70 -14.56 1.50
N LEU A 132 -3.31 -13.39 1.26
CA LEU A 132 -2.75 -12.10 1.65
C LEU A 132 -2.65 -11.98 3.17
N ARG A 133 -3.69 -12.38 3.91
CA ARG A 133 -3.68 -12.39 5.38
C ARG A 133 -2.64 -13.32 5.96
N SER A 134 -2.53 -14.52 5.39
CA SER A 134 -1.49 -15.48 5.78
C SER A 134 -0.09 -14.93 5.57
N GLY A 135 0.16 -14.26 4.43
CA GLY A 135 1.41 -13.57 4.17
C GLY A 135 1.70 -12.43 5.15
N ALA A 136 0.67 -11.70 5.56
CA ALA A 136 0.80 -10.66 6.59
C ALA A 136 1.20 -11.25 7.95
N LEU A 137 0.60 -12.35 8.35
CA LEU A 137 0.94 -13.06 9.59
C LEU A 137 2.36 -13.62 9.54
N ASP A 138 2.78 -14.21 8.41
CA ASP A 138 4.13 -14.77 8.28
C ASP A 138 5.24 -13.70 8.41
N TYR A 139 5.00 -12.49 7.88
CA TYR A 139 6.04 -11.46 7.82
C TYR A 139 5.90 -10.36 8.88
N PHE A 140 4.69 -9.92 9.17
CA PHE A 140 4.42 -8.74 10.02
C PHE A 140 3.84 -9.08 11.40
N ASP A 141 3.81 -10.36 11.79
CA ASP A 141 3.27 -10.75 13.09
C ASP A 141 4.03 -10.07 14.25
N LEU A 142 3.29 -9.37 15.09
CA LEU A 142 3.84 -8.61 16.20
C LEU A 142 4.53 -9.50 17.23
N ALA A 143 3.92 -10.67 17.55
CA ALA A 143 4.48 -11.57 18.55
C ALA A 143 5.85 -12.12 18.11
N THR A 144 5.94 -12.52 16.84
CA THR A 144 7.20 -12.95 16.21
C THR A 144 8.22 -11.81 16.18
N GLY A 145 7.79 -10.59 15.86
CA GLY A 145 8.64 -9.39 15.89
C GLY A 145 9.22 -9.15 17.28
N VAL A 146 8.39 -9.16 18.30
CA VAL A 146 8.81 -8.99 19.71
C VAL A 146 9.82 -10.07 20.12
N GLN A 147 9.59 -11.34 19.76
CA GLN A 147 10.53 -12.42 20.07
C GLN A 147 11.89 -12.23 19.41
N ARG A 148 11.94 -11.78 18.16
CA ARG A 148 13.18 -11.49 17.43
C ARG A 148 13.97 -10.37 18.10
N TYR A 149 13.30 -9.27 18.48
CA TYR A 149 13.94 -8.18 19.23
C TYR A 149 14.45 -8.66 20.60
N ALA A 150 13.65 -9.38 21.36
CA ALA A 150 14.05 -9.92 22.65
C ALA A 150 15.29 -10.83 22.55
N ALA A 151 15.38 -11.64 21.49
CA ALA A 151 16.55 -12.49 21.26
C ALA A 151 17.82 -11.66 20.99
N VAL A 152 17.73 -10.58 20.24
CA VAL A 152 18.86 -9.66 20.02
C VAL A 152 19.30 -8.99 21.32
N TYR A 153 18.35 -8.45 22.10
CA TYR A 153 18.69 -7.85 23.39
C TYR A 153 19.34 -8.82 24.37
N LYS A 154 18.85 -10.06 24.45
CA LYS A 154 19.47 -11.09 25.29
C LYS A 154 20.92 -11.35 24.90
N LYS A 155 21.25 -11.38 23.61
CA LYS A 155 22.64 -11.56 23.14
C LYS A 155 23.53 -10.37 23.50
N LEU A 156 22.99 -9.15 23.53
CA LEU A 156 23.76 -7.94 23.82
C LEU A 156 24.00 -7.75 25.32
N ILE A 157 23.09 -8.22 26.18
CA ILE A 157 23.15 -8.04 27.63
C ILE A 157 23.78 -9.24 28.33
N GLY A 158 23.70 -10.43 27.75
CA GLY A 158 24.16 -11.69 28.32
C GLY A 158 25.55 -12.14 27.86
N GLY A 159 26.34 -11.24 27.21
CA GLY A 159 27.73 -11.44 26.80
C GLY A 159 28.69 -10.83 27.77
#